data_3a3beff592221b4a43b4b26e78153412
#
_entry.id   3a3beff592221b4a43b4b26e78153412
#
_cell.length_a   1.000
_cell.length_b   1.000
_cell.length_c   1.000
_cell.angle_alpha   90.00
_cell.angle_beta   90.00
_cell.angle_gamma   90.00
#
_symmetry.space_group_name_H-M   'P 1'
#
loop_
_entity.id
_entity.type
_entity.pdbx_description
1 polymer ?
#
loop_
_entity_poly.entity_id
_entity_poly.type
_entity_poly.pdbx_seq_one_letter_code
_entity_poly.pdbx_strand_id
1 'polypeptide(L)'
;IAANVEGKPFGVDLMMPQKSDGKGTTADAGALEEALRQGIPQAHRDFTASLLEQFQVPGLDTAPPVEDDGRPGGRGWRHSWYDFKLGAVETGARLQLEAALRHPIAFLVTALGTPPPDVRALARARGMKLGALVGSAKHARQHVEAGVDVIIAQGTEAAAHTGEISTLVLVPEIARAVAPVPVLAAGGIGSGEQLAAAL
;
A
#
# COMPACT_ATOMS: atom_id res chain seq x y z
N ILE A 1 -1.24 -3.41 17.15
CA ILE A 1 -1.05 -4.71 16.48
C ILE A 1 -0.24 -5.64 17.37
N ALA A 2 0.99 -5.31 17.77
CA ALA A 2 1.86 -6.19 18.55
C ALA A 2 1.20 -6.77 19.82
N ALA A 3 0.36 -5.98 20.51
CA ALA A 3 -0.37 -6.44 21.69
C ALA A 3 -1.51 -7.43 21.37
N ASN A 4 -1.98 -7.47 20.12
CA ASN A 4 -3.16 -8.25 19.73
C ASN A 4 -2.81 -9.52 18.93
N VAL A 5 -1.53 -9.77 18.65
CA VAL A 5 -1.08 -10.94 17.87
C VAL A 5 -0.57 -12.09 18.74
N GLU A 6 -0.68 -11.97 20.06
CA GLU A 6 -0.32 -13.04 21.02
C GLU A 6 1.08 -13.63 20.78
N GLY A 7 2.06 -12.79 20.41
CA GLY A 7 3.41 -13.22 20.11
C GLY A 7 3.60 -13.88 18.74
N LYS A 8 2.54 -14.00 17.93
CA LYS A 8 2.65 -14.53 16.56
C LYS A 8 3.40 -13.55 15.64
N PRO A 9 4.14 -14.06 14.65
CA PRO A 9 4.79 -13.19 13.66
C PRO A 9 3.74 -12.44 12.84
N PHE A 10 4.03 -11.19 12.53
CA PHE A 10 3.20 -10.36 11.66
C PHE A 10 4.04 -9.59 10.65
N GLY A 11 3.41 -9.15 9.59
CA GLY A 11 4.02 -8.35 8.54
C GLY A 11 3.35 -7.00 8.37
N VAL A 12 4.01 -6.14 7.62
CA VAL A 12 3.52 -4.82 7.22
C VAL A 12 3.69 -4.67 5.72
N ASP A 13 2.67 -4.15 5.06
CA ASP A 13 2.73 -3.74 3.65
C ASP A 13 2.93 -2.23 3.56
N LEU A 14 3.90 -1.82 2.77
CA LEU A 14 4.26 -0.42 2.55
C LEU A 14 4.29 -0.10 1.05
N MET A 15 3.67 1.00 0.67
CA MET A 15 3.81 1.53 -0.67
C MET A 15 5.19 2.21 -0.82
N MET A 16 6.06 1.64 -1.65
CA MET A 16 7.38 2.18 -1.94
C MET A 16 7.54 2.44 -3.45
N PRO A 17 6.95 3.52 -3.98
CA PRO A 17 7.01 3.80 -5.40
C PRO A 17 8.45 4.05 -5.84
N GLN A 18 8.90 3.36 -6.89
CA GLN A 18 10.25 3.52 -7.46
C GLN A 18 10.36 4.67 -8.45
N LYS A 19 9.23 5.09 -9.02
CA LYS A 19 9.18 6.21 -9.95
C LYS A 19 8.32 7.28 -9.33
N SER A 20 8.94 8.35 -8.90
CA SER A 20 8.29 9.63 -8.70
C SER A 20 8.35 10.38 -10.02
N ASP A 21 7.22 10.81 -10.55
CA ASP A 21 7.17 11.72 -11.71
C ASP A 21 7.59 13.17 -11.35
N GLY A 22 8.26 13.34 -10.22
CA GLY A 22 8.73 14.62 -9.70
C GLY A 22 7.65 15.47 -9.05
N LYS A 23 6.37 15.10 -9.19
CA LYS A 23 5.25 15.87 -8.63
C LYS A 23 5.05 15.70 -7.13
N GLY A 24 5.76 14.79 -6.51
CA GLY A 24 5.68 14.50 -5.07
C GLY A 24 6.96 14.79 -4.28
N THR A 25 7.95 15.45 -4.89
CA THR A 25 9.25 15.72 -4.24
C THR A 25 9.31 17.04 -3.47
N THR A 26 8.22 17.80 -3.42
CA THR A 26 8.18 19.00 -2.59
C THR A 26 8.18 18.58 -1.13
N ALA A 27 9.20 18.99 -0.40
CA ALA A 27 9.28 18.84 1.06
C ALA A 27 8.13 19.58 1.80
N ASP A 28 7.36 20.35 1.06
CA ASP A 28 6.20 21.10 1.53
C ASP A 28 4.91 20.39 1.12
N ALA A 29 4.33 19.64 2.07
CA ALA A 29 3.06 18.97 1.89
C ALA A 29 1.90 19.94 1.59
N GLY A 30 1.98 21.20 2.09
CA GLY A 30 1.00 22.24 1.83
C GLY A 30 1.01 22.70 0.36
N ALA A 31 2.20 22.90 -0.20
CA ALA A 31 2.33 23.27 -1.61
C ALA A 31 1.84 22.14 -2.55
N LEU A 32 2.07 20.88 -2.21
CA LEU A 32 1.54 19.76 -2.96
C LEU A 32 0.01 19.70 -2.88
N GLU A 33 -0.56 19.91 -1.71
CA GLU A 33 -2.02 19.92 -1.54
C GLU A 33 -2.67 21.01 -2.38
N GLU A 34 -2.11 22.22 -2.33
CA GLU A 34 -2.62 23.34 -3.12
C GLU A 34 -2.51 23.05 -4.64
N ALA A 35 -1.39 22.52 -5.11
CA ALA A 35 -1.23 22.12 -6.51
C ALA A 35 -2.23 21.03 -6.93
N LEU A 36 -2.51 20.06 -6.07
CA LEU A 36 -3.51 19.02 -6.32
C LEU A 36 -4.93 19.61 -6.33
N ARG A 37 -5.24 20.52 -5.42
CA ARG A 37 -6.53 21.23 -5.38
C ARG A 37 -6.76 22.05 -6.65
N GLN A 38 -5.76 22.76 -7.11
CA GLN A 38 -5.85 23.54 -8.35
C GLN A 38 -6.03 22.65 -9.59
N GLY A 39 -5.50 21.43 -9.57
CA GLY A 39 -5.64 20.45 -10.65
C GLY A 39 -7.04 19.84 -10.76
N ILE A 40 -7.90 19.97 -9.75
CA ILE A 40 -9.27 19.43 -9.79
C ILE A 40 -10.17 20.36 -10.64
N PRO A 41 -10.79 19.86 -11.74
CA PRO A 41 -11.71 20.67 -12.53
C PRO A 41 -12.88 21.20 -11.71
N GLN A 42 -13.31 22.44 -11.99
CA GLN A 42 -14.40 23.08 -11.25
C GLN A 42 -15.69 22.24 -11.28
N ALA A 43 -16.01 21.64 -12.43
CA ALA A 43 -17.19 20.78 -12.57
C ALA A 43 -17.20 19.60 -11.58
N HIS A 44 -16.04 19.05 -11.24
CA HIS A 44 -15.95 17.97 -10.24
C HIS A 44 -16.17 18.49 -8.82
N ARG A 45 -15.71 19.72 -8.53
CA ARG A 45 -15.95 20.36 -7.23
C ARG A 45 -17.43 20.65 -7.04
N ASP A 46 -18.07 21.23 -8.07
CA ASP A 46 -19.49 21.56 -8.06
C ASP A 46 -20.35 20.30 -7.88
N PHE A 47 -20.00 19.22 -8.61
CA PHE A 47 -20.66 17.93 -8.47
C PHE A 47 -20.51 17.37 -7.05
N THR A 48 -19.31 17.39 -6.49
CA THR A 48 -19.09 16.93 -5.11
C THR A 48 -19.88 17.78 -4.11
N ALA A 49 -19.87 19.09 -4.25
CA ALA A 49 -20.63 19.99 -3.40
C ALA A 49 -22.15 19.70 -3.45
N SER A 50 -22.68 19.49 -4.66
CA SER A 50 -24.10 19.13 -4.84
C SER A 50 -24.47 17.80 -4.17
N LEU A 51 -23.59 16.81 -4.20
CA LEU A 51 -23.81 15.55 -3.49
C LEU A 51 -23.80 15.72 -1.97
N LEU A 52 -22.82 16.47 -1.45
CA LEU A 52 -22.76 16.76 -0.02
C LEU A 52 -24.03 17.47 0.48
N GLU A 53 -24.52 18.44 -0.29
CA GLU A 53 -25.78 19.13 0.00
C GLU A 53 -26.97 18.18 -0.06
N GLN A 54 -27.09 17.42 -1.15
CA GLN A 54 -28.19 16.46 -1.35
C GLN A 54 -28.29 15.43 -0.22
N PHE A 55 -27.15 14.93 0.27
CA PHE A 55 -27.11 13.94 1.34
C PHE A 55 -26.93 14.54 2.73
N GLN A 56 -27.00 15.87 2.86
CA GLN A 56 -26.83 16.60 4.12
C GLN A 56 -25.56 16.20 4.88
N VAL A 57 -24.48 15.93 4.15
CA VAL A 57 -23.19 15.60 4.72
C VAL A 57 -22.50 16.90 5.17
N PRO A 58 -22.13 17.04 6.44
CA PRO A 58 -21.41 18.24 6.90
C PRO A 58 -20.14 18.47 6.08
N GLY A 59 -19.90 19.69 5.65
CA GLY A 59 -18.64 20.05 4.99
C GLY A 59 -17.44 19.81 5.90
N LEU A 60 -16.29 19.56 5.32
CA LEU A 60 -15.05 19.33 6.07
C LEU A 60 -14.70 20.52 7.00
N ASP A 61 -15.16 21.72 6.64
CA ASP A 61 -14.94 22.94 7.42
C ASP A 61 -15.92 23.10 8.57
N THR A 62 -17.06 22.38 8.55
CA THR A 62 -18.08 22.37 9.60
C THR A 62 -18.01 21.13 10.48
N ALA A 63 -17.13 20.17 10.16
CA ALA A 63 -16.91 19.03 11.02
C ALA A 63 -16.37 19.50 12.38
N PRO A 64 -16.92 18.99 13.49
CA PRO A 64 -16.41 19.35 14.82
C PRO A 64 -14.92 19.03 14.90
N PRO A 65 -14.14 19.85 15.66
CA PRO A 65 -12.74 19.53 15.89
C PRO A 65 -12.67 18.11 16.47
N VAL A 66 -11.89 17.26 15.84
CA VAL A 66 -11.64 15.93 16.41
C VAL A 66 -10.76 16.15 17.64
N GLU A 67 -11.29 15.82 18.81
CA GLU A 67 -10.53 15.89 20.06
C GLU A 67 -9.28 15.01 19.91
N ASP A 68 -8.14 15.55 20.33
CA ASP A 68 -6.90 14.78 20.43
C ASP A 68 -7.11 13.71 21.52
N ASP A 69 -7.27 12.46 21.10
CA ASP A 69 -7.48 11.32 22.00
C ASP A 69 -6.18 10.85 22.67
N GLY A 70 -5.11 11.63 22.57
CA GLY A 70 -3.81 11.34 23.16
C GLY A 70 -3.08 10.14 22.58
N ARG A 71 -3.58 9.56 21.50
CA ARG A 71 -2.90 8.45 20.81
C ARG A 71 -1.79 8.97 19.91
N PRO A 72 -0.63 8.34 19.88
CA PRO A 72 0.40 8.66 18.91
C PRO A 72 -0.18 8.53 17.48
N GLY A 73 -0.33 9.64 16.78
CA GLY A 73 -1.01 9.71 15.47
C GLY A 73 -2.49 10.08 15.51
N GLY A 74 -3.09 10.31 16.68
CA GLY A 74 -4.50 10.65 16.90
C GLY A 74 -4.90 12.08 16.58
N ARG A 75 -4.34 12.64 15.53
CA ARG A 75 -4.86 13.88 14.94
C ARG A 75 -5.83 13.50 13.83
N GLY A 76 -7.10 13.75 14.07
CA GLY A 76 -8.25 13.38 13.29
C GLY A 76 -8.10 13.30 11.75
N TRP A 77 -9.13 12.95 11.07
CA TRP A 77 -9.28 12.72 9.63
C TRP A 77 -8.37 13.53 8.68
N ARG A 78 -8.08 14.79 9.00
CA ARG A 78 -7.22 15.67 8.20
C ARG A 78 -5.76 15.18 8.18
N HIS A 79 -5.27 14.60 9.29
CA HIS A 79 -3.92 14.05 9.35
C HIS A 79 -3.80 12.68 8.67
N SER A 80 -4.84 11.86 8.72
CA SER A 80 -4.87 10.58 8.01
C SER A 80 -4.71 10.76 6.49
N TRP A 81 -5.25 11.84 5.92
CA TRP A 81 -5.03 12.19 4.51
C TRP A 81 -3.59 12.64 4.23
N TYR A 82 -2.99 13.40 5.13
CA TYR A 82 -1.58 13.80 5.02
C TYR A 82 -0.65 12.59 5.13
N ASP A 83 -0.92 11.70 6.06
CA ASP A 83 -0.15 10.48 6.26
C ASP A 83 -0.28 9.53 5.07
N PHE A 84 -1.45 9.44 4.45
CA PHE A 84 -1.67 8.69 3.21
C PHE A 84 -0.93 9.32 2.02
N LYS A 85 -0.98 10.64 1.86
CA LYS A 85 -0.24 11.35 0.81
C LYS A 85 1.28 11.20 0.98
N LEU A 86 1.78 11.31 2.21
CA LEU A 86 3.19 11.07 2.51
C LEU A 86 3.57 9.61 2.26
N GLY A 87 2.67 8.65 2.45
CA GLY A 87 2.90 7.24 2.13
C GLY A 87 3.06 6.97 0.64
N ALA A 88 2.45 7.80 -0.22
CA ALA A 88 2.54 7.67 -1.66
C ALA A 88 3.82 8.26 -2.28
N VAL A 89 4.66 8.93 -1.49
CA VAL A 89 5.97 9.46 -1.89
C VAL A 89 7.09 8.77 -1.14
N GLU A 90 8.29 8.75 -1.71
CA GLU A 90 9.45 8.05 -1.12
C GLU A 90 9.72 8.47 0.33
N THR A 91 9.66 9.75 0.63
CA THR A 91 9.87 10.28 1.99
C THR A 91 8.86 9.72 2.98
N GLY A 92 7.59 9.65 2.61
CA GLY A 92 6.54 9.11 3.48
C GLY A 92 6.67 7.60 3.67
N ALA A 93 7.03 6.86 2.62
CA ALA A 93 7.32 5.43 2.71
C ALA A 93 8.47 5.15 3.70
N ARG A 94 9.48 6.02 3.73
CA ARG A 94 10.60 5.93 4.69
C ARG A 94 10.13 6.14 6.14
N LEU A 95 9.31 7.16 6.39
CA LEU A 95 8.75 7.41 7.72
C LEU A 95 7.86 6.25 8.20
N GLN A 96 7.05 5.69 7.31
CA GLN A 96 6.25 4.50 7.62
C GLN A 96 7.13 3.28 7.92
N LEU A 97 8.20 3.07 7.16
CA LEU A 97 9.17 2.02 7.42
C LEU A 97 9.82 2.19 8.80
N GLU A 98 10.27 3.39 9.14
CA GLU A 98 10.84 3.68 10.46
C GLU A 98 9.85 3.39 11.59
N ALA A 99 8.58 3.76 11.41
CA ALA A 99 7.54 3.46 12.38
C ALA A 99 7.31 1.94 12.51
N ALA A 100 7.23 1.21 11.39
CA ALA A 100 7.08 -0.24 11.38
C ALA A 100 8.26 -0.96 12.07
N LEU A 101 9.48 -0.46 11.87
CA LEU A 101 10.71 -1.04 12.43
C LEU A 101 10.86 -0.85 13.96
N ARG A 102 10.00 -0.06 14.59
CA ARG A 102 9.90 0.00 16.07
C ARG A 102 9.19 -1.22 16.65
N HIS A 103 8.62 -2.07 15.78
CA HIS A 103 7.90 -3.28 16.14
C HIS A 103 8.63 -4.52 15.63
N PRO A 104 8.42 -5.70 16.26
CA PRO A 104 9.05 -6.95 15.85
C PRO A 104 8.35 -7.55 14.61
N ILE A 105 8.38 -6.83 13.50
CA ILE A 105 7.85 -7.32 12.23
C ILE A 105 8.74 -8.43 11.67
N ALA A 106 8.13 -9.51 11.21
CA ALA A 106 8.81 -10.65 10.61
C ALA A 106 8.76 -10.63 9.06
N PHE A 107 7.84 -9.87 8.50
CA PHE A 107 7.59 -9.82 7.06
C PHE A 107 7.32 -8.40 6.61
N LEU A 108 8.06 -7.94 5.61
CA LEU A 108 7.88 -6.64 4.98
C LEU A 108 7.45 -6.85 3.53
N VAL A 109 6.26 -6.38 3.21
CA VAL A 109 5.71 -6.40 1.84
C VAL A 109 5.86 -5.02 1.22
N THR A 110 6.09 -4.99 -0.08
CA THR A 110 6.09 -3.75 -0.84
C THR A 110 5.10 -3.80 -1.99
N ALA A 111 4.34 -2.72 -2.13
CA ALA A 111 3.53 -2.44 -3.30
C ALA A 111 4.23 -1.37 -4.17
N LEU A 112 3.86 -1.30 -5.45
CA LEU A 112 4.32 -0.31 -6.43
C LEU A 112 5.82 -0.35 -6.78
N GLY A 113 6.45 -1.50 -6.68
CA GLY A 113 7.81 -1.70 -7.19
C GLY A 113 8.68 -2.59 -6.32
N THR A 114 9.90 -2.80 -6.80
CA THR A 114 10.91 -3.61 -6.09
C THR A 114 11.41 -2.85 -4.86
N PRO A 115 11.55 -3.49 -3.68
CA PRO A 115 12.10 -2.81 -2.52
C PRO A 115 13.46 -2.18 -2.82
N PRO A 116 13.72 -0.93 -2.41
CA PRO A 116 15.02 -0.28 -2.59
C PRO A 116 16.18 -1.11 -2.02
N PRO A 117 17.39 -1.01 -2.57
CA PRO A 117 18.54 -1.84 -2.14
C PRO A 117 18.86 -1.74 -0.65
N ASP A 118 18.76 -0.57 -0.06
CA ASP A 118 18.98 -0.32 1.37
C ASP A 118 17.90 -0.94 2.24
N VAL A 119 16.65 -0.92 1.79
CA VAL A 119 15.52 -1.59 2.48
C VAL A 119 15.70 -3.11 2.45
N ARG A 120 16.17 -3.66 1.32
CA ARG A 120 16.50 -5.09 1.19
C ARG A 120 17.66 -5.49 2.13
N ALA A 121 18.71 -4.67 2.18
CA ALA A 121 19.83 -4.88 3.09
C ALA A 121 19.38 -4.84 4.57
N LEU A 122 18.53 -3.88 4.92
CA LEU A 122 17.98 -3.73 6.26
C LEU A 122 17.10 -4.93 6.65
N ALA A 123 16.23 -5.39 5.76
CA ALA A 123 15.40 -6.56 6.00
C ALA A 123 16.24 -7.82 6.28
N ARG A 124 17.26 -8.06 5.45
CA ARG A 124 18.21 -9.16 5.67
C ARG A 124 18.96 -9.07 6.99
N ALA A 125 19.45 -7.89 7.34
CA ALA A 125 20.17 -7.65 8.60
C ALA A 125 19.29 -7.92 9.84
N ARG A 126 17.98 -7.75 9.70
CA ARG A 126 16.99 -8.01 10.77
C ARG A 126 16.34 -9.38 10.70
N GLY A 127 16.72 -10.23 9.74
CA GLY A 127 16.11 -11.56 9.57
C GLY A 127 14.65 -11.52 9.08
N MET A 128 14.20 -10.37 8.56
CA MET A 128 12.84 -10.23 8.00
C MET A 128 12.76 -10.84 6.60
N LYS A 129 11.62 -11.43 6.29
CA LYS A 129 11.29 -11.84 4.93
C LYS A 129 10.73 -10.67 4.13
N LEU A 130 11.01 -10.68 2.82
CA LEU A 130 10.51 -9.68 1.88
C LEU A 130 9.44 -10.27 0.97
N GLY A 131 8.32 -9.59 0.83
CA GLY A 131 7.27 -9.85 -0.13
C GLY A 131 7.10 -8.71 -1.12
N ALA A 132 6.56 -9.01 -2.29
CA ALA A 132 6.19 -7.99 -3.26
C ALA A 132 4.90 -8.34 -3.99
N LEU A 133 4.02 -7.33 -4.16
CA LEU A 133 2.81 -7.45 -4.96
C LEU A 133 3.16 -7.32 -6.43
N VAL A 134 2.57 -8.18 -7.26
CA VAL A 134 2.81 -8.18 -8.71
C VAL A 134 1.54 -8.50 -9.49
N GLY A 135 1.39 -7.85 -10.64
CA GLY A 135 0.32 -8.11 -11.61
C GLY A 135 0.81 -8.81 -12.88
N SER A 136 2.07 -9.30 -12.94
CA SER A 136 2.58 -10.01 -14.10
C SER A 136 3.79 -10.88 -13.76
N ALA A 137 4.01 -11.95 -14.55
CA ALA A 137 5.18 -12.83 -14.41
C ALA A 137 6.51 -12.09 -14.67
N LYS A 138 6.50 -11.06 -15.53
CA LYS A 138 7.68 -10.21 -15.77
C LYS A 138 8.13 -9.51 -14.48
N HIS A 139 7.22 -8.87 -13.78
CA HIS A 139 7.51 -8.18 -12.52
C HIS A 139 7.90 -9.17 -11.42
N ALA A 140 7.25 -10.35 -11.38
CA ALA A 140 7.61 -11.40 -10.42
C ALA A 140 9.08 -11.82 -10.55
N ARG A 141 9.57 -12.08 -11.78
CA ARG A 141 10.99 -12.41 -12.01
C ARG A 141 11.92 -11.30 -11.53
N GLN A 142 11.62 -10.04 -11.86
CA GLN A 142 12.43 -8.89 -11.43
C GLN A 142 12.53 -8.80 -9.89
N HIS A 143 11.45 -9.07 -9.19
CA HIS A 143 11.46 -9.08 -7.72
C HIS A 143 12.27 -10.24 -7.15
N VAL A 144 12.15 -11.44 -7.73
CA VAL A 144 12.95 -12.59 -7.32
C VAL A 144 14.44 -12.37 -7.56
N GLU A 145 14.82 -11.85 -8.72
CA GLU A 145 16.20 -11.43 -9.02
C GLU A 145 16.73 -10.40 -8.04
N ALA A 146 15.86 -9.52 -7.55
CA ALA A 146 16.21 -8.56 -6.51
C ALA A 146 16.29 -9.17 -5.11
N GLY A 147 15.93 -10.45 -4.92
CA GLY A 147 16.02 -11.17 -3.66
C GLY A 147 14.79 -11.01 -2.77
N VAL A 148 13.60 -10.88 -3.37
CA VAL A 148 12.31 -11.01 -2.66
C VAL A 148 12.07 -12.48 -2.35
N ASP A 149 11.59 -12.77 -1.15
CA ASP A 149 11.40 -14.15 -0.64
C ASP A 149 10.02 -14.73 -0.99
N VAL A 150 9.02 -13.89 -1.19
CA VAL A 150 7.62 -14.29 -1.43
C VAL A 150 7.00 -13.36 -2.47
N ILE A 151 6.34 -13.92 -3.46
CA ILE A 151 5.58 -13.16 -4.44
C ILE A 151 4.09 -13.17 -4.08
N ILE A 152 3.42 -12.03 -4.16
CA ILE A 152 1.98 -11.89 -3.99
C ILE A 152 1.38 -11.58 -5.36
N ALA A 153 0.81 -12.59 -6.00
CA ALA A 153 0.19 -12.46 -7.31
C ALA A 153 -1.21 -11.84 -7.15
N GLN A 154 -1.34 -10.59 -7.58
CA GLN A 154 -2.56 -9.80 -7.42
C GLN A 154 -3.28 -9.65 -8.75
N GLY A 155 -4.39 -10.39 -8.90
CA GLY A 155 -5.23 -10.35 -10.10
C GLY A 155 -6.20 -9.16 -10.13
N THR A 156 -6.90 -9.01 -11.26
CA THR A 156 -7.87 -7.92 -11.49
C THR A 156 -9.03 -7.89 -10.49
N GLU A 157 -9.32 -9.01 -9.84
CA GLU A 157 -10.39 -9.12 -8.85
C GLU A 157 -9.98 -8.58 -7.47
N ALA A 158 -8.74 -8.18 -7.30
CA ALA A 158 -8.28 -7.49 -6.10
C ALA A 158 -8.76 -6.03 -6.09
N ALA A 159 -8.72 -5.40 -4.92
CA ALA A 159 -9.05 -3.99 -4.78
C ALA A 159 -7.85 -3.09 -5.14
N ALA A 160 -8.12 -1.82 -5.40
CA ALA A 160 -7.15 -0.75 -5.68
C ALA A 160 -6.36 -0.95 -6.98
N HIS A 161 -5.04 -0.72 -6.95
CA HIS A 161 -4.19 -0.81 -8.13
C HIS A 161 -3.87 -2.26 -8.48
N THR A 162 -4.45 -2.76 -9.55
CA THR A 162 -4.24 -4.14 -10.03
C THR A 162 -3.61 -4.15 -11.43
N GLY A 163 -3.12 -5.31 -11.85
CA GLY A 163 -2.83 -5.58 -13.26
C GLY A 163 -4.10 -5.85 -14.07
N GLU A 164 -3.93 -6.31 -15.30
CA GLU A 164 -5.03 -6.59 -16.25
C GLU A 164 -5.36 -8.09 -16.35
N ILE A 165 -4.64 -8.94 -15.61
CA ILE A 165 -4.76 -10.40 -15.68
C ILE A 165 -5.58 -10.89 -14.50
N SER A 166 -6.58 -11.76 -14.76
CA SER A 166 -7.39 -12.36 -13.70
C SER A 166 -6.58 -13.30 -12.79
N THR A 167 -6.99 -13.42 -11.54
CA THR A 167 -6.27 -14.22 -10.52
C THR A 167 -6.05 -15.67 -10.97
N LEU A 168 -7.06 -16.34 -11.52
CA LEU A 168 -6.97 -17.72 -11.97
C LEU A 168 -5.98 -17.95 -13.14
N VAL A 169 -5.72 -16.92 -13.94
CA VAL A 169 -4.72 -16.98 -15.03
C VAL A 169 -3.35 -16.58 -14.50
N LEU A 170 -3.28 -15.52 -13.71
CA LEU A 170 -2.05 -14.93 -13.22
C LEU A 170 -1.27 -15.85 -12.26
N VAL A 171 -1.98 -16.42 -11.29
CA VAL A 171 -1.34 -17.21 -10.21
C VAL A 171 -0.52 -18.40 -10.76
N PRO A 172 -1.08 -19.29 -11.60
CA PRO A 172 -0.30 -20.42 -12.13
C PRO A 172 0.81 -19.96 -13.10
N GLU A 173 0.64 -18.86 -13.82
CA GLU A 173 1.70 -18.30 -14.65
C GLU A 173 2.87 -17.84 -13.81
N ILE A 174 2.61 -17.06 -12.75
CA ILE A 174 3.65 -16.57 -11.84
C ILE A 174 4.32 -17.73 -11.10
N ALA A 175 3.55 -18.68 -10.56
CA ALA A 175 4.09 -19.81 -9.83
C ALA A 175 5.11 -20.61 -10.67
N ARG A 176 4.80 -20.87 -11.94
CA ARG A 176 5.75 -21.50 -12.88
C ARG A 176 6.97 -20.62 -13.18
N ALA A 177 6.76 -19.30 -13.28
CA ALA A 177 7.80 -18.37 -13.69
C ALA A 177 8.87 -18.11 -12.62
N VAL A 178 8.53 -18.30 -11.34
CA VAL A 178 9.40 -17.97 -10.20
C VAL A 178 9.72 -19.15 -9.29
N ALA A 179 9.29 -20.35 -9.65
CA ALA A 179 9.63 -21.55 -8.87
C ALA A 179 11.15 -21.62 -8.57
N PRO A 180 11.57 -21.94 -7.35
CA PRO A 180 10.78 -22.47 -6.21
C PRO A 180 10.28 -21.38 -5.22
N VAL A 181 10.25 -20.10 -5.59
CA VAL A 181 9.81 -19.03 -4.71
C VAL A 181 8.31 -19.17 -4.44
N PRO A 182 7.86 -19.13 -3.16
CA PRO A 182 6.45 -19.25 -2.84
C PRO A 182 5.63 -18.08 -3.40
N VAL A 183 4.42 -18.41 -3.86
CA VAL A 183 3.47 -17.44 -4.43
C VAL A 183 2.18 -17.46 -3.60
N LEU A 184 1.74 -16.30 -3.16
CA LEU A 184 0.44 -16.08 -2.53
C LEU A 184 -0.52 -15.54 -3.58
N ALA A 185 -1.71 -16.13 -3.67
CA ALA A 185 -2.80 -15.64 -4.52
C ALA A 185 -3.57 -14.53 -3.82
N ALA A 186 -3.78 -13.41 -4.51
CA ALA A 186 -4.54 -12.28 -4.01
C ALA A 186 -5.55 -11.77 -5.05
N GLY A 187 -6.79 -11.59 -4.62
CA GLY A 187 -7.88 -11.08 -5.43
C GLY A 187 -8.97 -12.10 -5.69
N GLY A 188 -10.20 -11.75 -5.30
CA GLY A 188 -11.40 -12.53 -5.58
C GLY A 188 -11.56 -13.84 -4.80
N ILE A 189 -10.71 -14.11 -3.79
CA ILE A 189 -10.79 -15.33 -2.99
C ILE A 189 -11.55 -15.05 -1.70
N GLY A 190 -12.85 -15.32 -1.70
CA GLY A 190 -13.75 -15.06 -0.57
C GLY A 190 -14.53 -16.30 -0.10
N SER A 191 -14.34 -17.46 -0.73
CA SER A 191 -14.99 -18.71 -0.33
C SER A 191 -14.02 -19.90 -0.29
N GLY A 192 -14.43 -20.99 0.35
CA GLY A 192 -13.64 -22.22 0.42
C GLY A 192 -13.39 -22.85 -0.95
N GLU A 193 -14.35 -22.77 -1.86
CA GLU A 193 -14.24 -23.27 -3.23
C GLU A 193 -13.19 -22.49 -4.03
N GLN A 194 -13.17 -21.16 -3.87
CA GLN A 194 -12.17 -20.30 -4.52
C GLN A 194 -10.78 -20.55 -3.95
N LEU A 195 -10.66 -20.77 -2.64
CA LEU A 195 -9.40 -21.16 -2.03
C LEU A 195 -8.90 -22.50 -2.58
N ALA A 196 -9.79 -23.50 -2.68
CA ALA A 196 -9.43 -24.79 -3.25
C ALA A 196 -9.03 -24.72 -4.73
N ALA A 197 -9.62 -23.78 -5.49
CA ALA A 197 -9.25 -23.55 -6.89
C ALA A 197 -7.91 -22.83 -7.07
N ALA A 198 -7.44 -22.11 -6.05
CA ALA A 198 -6.17 -21.38 -6.06
C ALA A 198 -4.96 -22.24 -5.60
N LEU A 199 -5.20 -23.41 -4.99
CA LEU A 199 -4.18 -24.37 -4.53
C LEU A 199 -3.81 -25.38 -5.62
#